data_8cfd1f7349f801fe520d201732654b83
#
_entry.id   8cfd1f7349f801fe520d201732654b83
#
_cell.length_a   1.000
_cell.length_b   1.000
_cell.length_c   1.000
_cell.angle_alpha   90.00
_cell.angle_beta   90.00
_cell.angle_gamma   90.00
#
_symmetry.space_group_name_H-M   'P 1'
#
loop_
_entity.id
_entity.type
_entity.pdbx_description
1 polymer ?
#
loop_
_entity_poly.entity_id
_entity_poly.type
_entity_poly.pdbx_seq_one_letter_code
_entity_poly.pdbx_strand_id
1 'polypeptide(L)'
;MNGQYKIFNNCDELVLSFNGLVECYDYTGMKDKCSYTFMDVNELNINLNKNGYYSLKCDLFDGRLDFDFYLNDFYVCNGNLVVDVNISSGMYEFGALSTLEFSLNDNKRIWLDMRGCAKKKYISASYLKNGFQKKIKNEVIVIEGKYIHDYYSFYCELGYSIFGNYGYIGSSLNAVYDILNDTIDKKINLIWKDSFISFKAIDNTVPEDYYQSSSEDILVLLNDYFNIILE
;
A
#
# COMPACT_ATOMS: atom_id res chain seq x y z
N MET A 1 -20.99 -20.26 -9.12
CA MET A 1 -20.78 -18.84 -8.70
C MET A 1 -19.38 -18.46 -9.13
N ASN A 2 -19.19 -17.35 -9.84
CA ASN A 2 -17.84 -16.89 -10.15
C ASN A 2 -17.24 -16.36 -8.86
N GLY A 3 -16.11 -16.93 -8.40
CA GLY A 3 -15.40 -16.45 -7.21
C GLY A 3 -14.89 -15.03 -7.43
N GLN A 4 -14.83 -14.25 -6.33
CA GLN A 4 -14.34 -12.87 -6.37
C GLN A 4 -12.83 -12.79 -6.64
N TYR A 5 -12.10 -13.86 -6.32
CA TYR A 5 -10.66 -14.01 -6.49
C TYR A 5 -10.36 -15.15 -7.44
N LYS A 6 -9.36 -14.97 -8.27
CA LYS A 6 -8.95 -15.93 -9.31
C LYS A 6 -7.43 -16.08 -9.30
N ILE A 7 -6.96 -17.32 -9.40
CA ILE A 7 -5.55 -17.65 -9.55
C ILE A 7 -5.32 -18.12 -10.98
N PHE A 8 -4.32 -17.55 -11.62
CA PHE A 8 -3.88 -17.91 -12.96
C PHE A 8 -2.45 -18.45 -12.90
N ASN A 9 -2.14 -19.39 -13.78
CA ASN A 9 -0.77 -19.87 -13.97
C ASN A 9 0.02 -18.92 -14.90
N ASN A 10 1.29 -19.24 -15.14
CA ASN A 10 2.18 -18.50 -16.03
C ASN A 10 1.78 -18.51 -17.53
N CYS A 11 0.76 -19.27 -17.90
CA CYS A 11 0.17 -19.30 -19.25
C CYS A 11 -1.16 -18.54 -19.32
N ASP A 12 -1.51 -17.76 -18.28
CA ASP A 12 -2.80 -17.08 -18.12
C ASP A 12 -4.03 -18.03 -18.11
N GLU A 13 -3.84 -19.28 -17.74
CA GLU A 13 -4.93 -20.22 -17.56
C GLU A 13 -5.46 -20.14 -16.13
N LEU A 14 -6.80 -20.09 -15.98
CA LEU A 14 -7.46 -20.11 -14.68
C LEU A 14 -7.23 -21.45 -14.00
N VAL A 15 -6.60 -21.44 -12.84
CA VAL A 15 -6.29 -22.64 -12.04
C VAL A 15 -7.31 -22.83 -10.92
N LEU A 16 -7.75 -21.70 -10.32
CA LEU A 16 -8.55 -21.73 -9.10
C LEU A 16 -9.37 -20.44 -8.98
N SER A 17 -10.60 -20.55 -8.43
CA SER A 17 -11.39 -19.42 -7.99
C SER A 17 -11.93 -19.63 -6.56
N PHE A 18 -12.07 -18.53 -5.78
CA PHE A 18 -12.50 -18.57 -4.39
C PHE A 18 -13.19 -17.27 -3.96
N ASN A 19 -13.83 -17.24 -2.80
CA ASN A 19 -14.70 -16.13 -2.40
C ASN A 19 -14.11 -15.19 -1.35
N GLY A 20 -13.11 -15.63 -0.59
CA GLY A 20 -12.49 -14.80 0.45
C GLY A 20 -11.00 -15.01 0.54
N LEU A 21 -10.27 -13.93 0.82
CA LEU A 21 -8.82 -13.90 1.02
C LEU A 21 -8.53 -13.43 2.45
N VAL A 22 -7.85 -14.25 3.24
CA VAL A 22 -7.43 -13.91 4.60
C VAL A 22 -5.92 -13.90 4.68
N GLU A 23 -5.36 -12.78 5.13
CA GLU A 23 -3.94 -12.66 5.48
C GLU A 23 -3.70 -13.34 6.84
N CYS A 24 -2.95 -14.43 6.86
CA CYS A 24 -2.78 -15.24 8.07
C CYS A 24 -1.51 -14.93 8.84
N TYR A 25 -0.37 -14.91 8.15
CA TYR A 25 0.92 -14.77 8.80
C TYR A 25 1.95 -14.15 7.87
N ASP A 26 2.73 -13.22 8.44
CA ASP A 26 3.90 -12.59 7.87
C ASP A 26 5.11 -13.22 8.58
N TYR A 27 5.91 -14.01 7.87
CA TYR A 27 7.13 -14.62 8.41
C TYR A 27 8.19 -13.53 8.64
N THR A 28 8.10 -12.86 9.78
CA THR A 28 9.01 -11.77 10.16
C THR A 28 10.46 -12.18 10.04
N GLY A 29 11.24 -11.45 9.23
CA GLY A 29 12.63 -11.71 8.93
C GLY A 29 12.89 -12.50 7.64
N MET A 30 11.87 -13.02 6.97
CA MET A 30 11.98 -13.56 5.61
C MET A 30 11.26 -12.61 4.67
N LYS A 31 12.02 -11.81 3.95
CA LYS A 31 11.51 -10.85 2.97
C LYS A 31 10.54 -11.57 2.03
N ASP A 32 9.35 -10.99 1.86
CA ASP A 32 8.33 -11.40 0.88
C ASP A 32 7.65 -12.77 1.11
N LYS A 33 7.86 -13.43 2.25
CA LYS A 33 7.23 -14.71 2.57
C LYS A 33 5.97 -14.50 3.44
N CYS A 34 4.82 -14.91 2.91
CA CYS A 34 3.51 -14.70 3.55
C CYS A 34 2.67 -15.98 3.53
N SER A 35 1.69 -16.07 4.41
CA SER A 35 0.69 -17.15 4.43
C SER A 35 -0.71 -16.57 4.30
N TYR A 36 -1.51 -17.15 3.42
CA TYR A 36 -2.90 -16.79 3.18
C TYR A 36 -3.83 -17.97 3.32
N THR A 37 -5.08 -17.69 3.62
CA THR A 37 -6.18 -18.64 3.46
C THR A 37 -7.11 -18.16 2.35
N PHE A 38 -7.26 -18.98 1.30
CA PHE A 38 -8.25 -18.82 0.26
C PHE A 38 -9.51 -19.55 0.70
N MET A 39 -10.59 -18.79 0.91
CA MET A 39 -11.82 -19.31 1.50
C MET A 39 -12.82 -19.70 0.42
N ASP A 40 -13.62 -20.75 0.69
CA ASP A 40 -14.67 -21.25 -0.19
C ASP A 40 -14.14 -21.52 -1.60
N VAL A 41 -13.14 -22.37 -1.71
CA VAL A 41 -12.52 -22.77 -2.96
C VAL A 41 -13.52 -23.56 -3.81
N ASN A 42 -13.77 -23.09 -5.05
CA ASN A 42 -14.85 -23.60 -5.90
C ASN A 42 -14.54 -24.92 -6.62
N GLU A 43 -13.32 -25.47 -6.50
CA GLU A 43 -12.93 -26.69 -7.22
C GLU A 43 -12.38 -27.80 -6.32
N LEU A 44 -12.85 -29.04 -6.56
CA LEU A 44 -12.40 -30.22 -5.85
C LEU A 44 -11.01 -30.73 -6.29
N ASN A 45 -10.57 -30.37 -7.51
CA ASN A 45 -9.28 -30.77 -8.07
C ASN A 45 -8.36 -29.54 -8.19
N ILE A 46 -7.64 -29.28 -7.11
CA ILE A 46 -6.66 -28.18 -7.07
C ILE A 46 -5.38 -28.63 -7.81
N ASN A 47 -5.14 -28.05 -8.98
CA ASN A 47 -3.95 -28.31 -9.78
C ASN A 47 -2.88 -27.25 -9.55
N LEU A 48 -2.41 -27.14 -8.31
CA LEU A 48 -1.31 -26.25 -7.93
C LEU A 48 -0.02 -27.04 -7.79
N ASN A 49 1.08 -26.48 -8.26
CA ASN A 49 2.42 -27.05 -8.13
C ASN A 49 3.25 -26.24 -7.14
N LYS A 50 3.90 -26.91 -6.19
CA LYS A 50 4.91 -26.27 -5.33
C LYS A 50 6.02 -25.67 -6.18
N ASN A 51 6.48 -24.49 -5.79
CA ASN A 51 7.41 -23.64 -6.53
C ASN A 51 6.88 -23.13 -7.89
N GLY A 52 5.57 -23.29 -8.16
CA GLY A 52 4.92 -22.71 -9.32
C GLY A 52 4.76 -21.19 -9.17
N TYR A 53 4.77 -20.49 -10.31
CA TYR A 53 4.50 -19.06 -10.40
C TYR A 53 3.04 -18.83 -10.76
N TYR A 54 2.38 -17.94 -10.04
CA TYR A 54 0.95 -17.67 -10.16
C TYR A 54 0.66 -16.18 -10.03
N SER A 55 -0.46 -15.76 -10.64
CA SER A 55 -1.04 -14.42 -10.48
C SER A 55 -2.37 -14.51 -9.76
N LEU A 56 -2.53 -13.76 -8.68
CA LEU A 56 -3.82 -13.51 -8.06
C LEU A 56 -4.44 -12.29 -8.73
N LYS A 57 -5.68 -12.44 -9.20
CA LYS A 57 -6.51 -11.35 -9.72
C LYS A 57 -7.80 -11.24 -8.92
N CYS A 58 -8.23 -10.00 -8.66
CA CYS A 58 -9.40 -9.73 -7.85
C CYS A 58 -10.30 -8.71 -8.54
N ASP A 59 -11.57 -9.05 -8.71
CA ASP A 59 -12.57 -8.14 -9.29
C ASP A 59 -12.96 -7.00 -8.31
N LEU A 60 -12.63 -7.16 -7.01
CA LEU A 60 -12.71 -6.08 -6.02
C LEU A 60 -11.52 -5.11 -6.21
N PHE A 61 -11.70 -3.88 -5.76
CA PHE A 61 -10.66 -2.85 -5.84
C PHE A 61 -10.17 -2.51 -7.26
N ASP A 62 -10.94 -2.82 -8.30
CA ASP A 62 -10.62 -2.52 -9.71
C ASP A 62 -9.22 -3.05 -10.12
N GLY A 63 -8.85 -4.25 -9.70
CA GLY A 63 -7.56 -4.89 -9.97
C GLY A 63 -6.38 -4.36 -9.13
N ARG A 64 -6.60 -3.45 -8.20
CA ARG A 64 -5.52 -2.90 -7.35
C ARG A 64 -4.94 -3.91 -6.35
N LEU A 65 -5.65 -5.00 -6.09
CA LEU A 65 -5.17 -6.11 -5.26
C LEU A 65 -4.41 -7.18 -6.04
N ASP A 66 -4.29 -7.04 -7.36
CA ASP A 66 -3.60 -8.02 -8.18
C ASP A 66 -2.11 -8.11 -7.79
N PHE A 67 -1.61 -9.32 -7.59
CA PHE A 67 -0.20 -9.57 -7.32
C PHE A 67 0.24 -10.93 -7.84
N ASP A 68 1.53 -11.04 -8.12
CA ASP A 68 2.16 -12.29 -8.53
C ASP A 68 2.95 -12.90 -7.39
N PHE A 69 2.99 -14.24 -7.36
CA PHE A 69 3.65 -14.96 -6.28
C PHE A 69 4.22 -16.31 -6.71
N TYR A 70 5.22 -16.76 -5.98
CA TYR A 70 5.68 -18.15 -6.00
C TYR A 70 5.02 -18.92 -4.86
N LEU A 71 4.42 -20.07 -5.17
CA LEU A 71 3.78 -20.95 -4.21
C LEU A 71 4.84 -21.86 -3.55
N ASN A 72 5.10 -21.68 -2.26
CA ASN A 72 6.06 -22.52 -1.53
C ASN A 72 5.42 -23.83 -1.07
N ASP A 73 4.28 -23.73 -0.39
CA ASP A 73 3.53 -24.89 0.11
C ASP A 73 2.03 -24.59 0.17
N PHE A 74 1.23 -25.64 0.25
CA PHE A 74 -0.21 -25.51 0.44
C PHE A 74 -0.81 -26.76 1.06
N TYR A 75 -1.95 -26.59 1.74
CA TYR A 75 -2.79 -27.68 2.20
C TYR A 75 -4.26 -27.29 2.22
N VAL A 76 -5.14 -28.28 2.06
CA VAL A 76 -6.60 -28.08 2.07
C VAL A 76 -7.14 -28.39 3.46
N CYS A 77 -7.98 -27.52 3.99
CA CYS A 77 -8.64 -27.67 5.27
C CYS A 77 -10.08 -27.16 5.21
N ASN A 78 -11.06 -28.04 5.38
CA ASN A 78 -12.49 -27.70 5.44
C ASN A 78 -12.99 -26.83 4.27
N GLY A 79 -12.63 -27.17 3.04
CA GLY A 79 -13.03 -26.42 1.85
C GLY A 79 -12.25 -25.11 1.62
N ASN A 80 -11.28 -24.80 2.48
CA ASN A 80 -10.36 -23.69 2.33
C ASN A 80 -8.99 -24.20 1.91
N LEU A 81 -8.23 -23.35 1.25
CA LEU A 81 -6.84 -23.62 0.86
C LEU A 81 -5.90 -22.67 1.59
N VAL A 82 -5.05 -23.22 2.44
CA VAL A 82 -3.98 -22.46 3.08
C VAL A 82 -2.74 -22.54 2.20
N VAL A 83 -2.12 -21.41 1.92
CA VAL A 83 -0.96 -21.29 1.03
C VAL A 83 0.15 -20.49 1.70
N ASP A 84 1.38 -20.96 1.53
CA ASP A 84 2.60 -20.22 1.83
C ASP A 84 3.19 -19.73 0.52
N VAL A 85 3.42 -18.43 0.40
CA VAL A 85 3.85 -17.79 -0.85
C VAL A 85 4.99 -16.81 -0.63
N ASN A 86 5.74 -16.55 -1.70
CA ASN A 86 6.61 -15.40 -1.82
C ASN A 86 6.00 -14.45 -2.85
N ILE A 87 5.61 -13.24 -2.42
CA ILE A 87 5.12 -12.20 -3.33
C ILE A 87 6.30 -11.73 -4.17
N SER A 88 6.13 -11.71 -5.49
CA SER A 88 7.19 -11.33 -6.43
C SER A 88 6.97 -9.97 -7.09
N SER A 89 5.71 -9.57 -7.26
CA SER A 89 5.37 -8.28 -7.86
C SER A 89 3.99 -7.80 -7.42
N GLY A 90 3.74 -6.51 -7.56
CA GLY A 90 2.49 -5.85 -7.21
C GLY A 90 2.72 -4.62 -6.32
N MET A 91 1.72 -3.76 -6.22
CA MET A 91 1.72 -2.60 -5.31
C MET A 91 1.10 -2.94 -3.95
N TYR A 92 0.69 -4.18 -3.78
CA TYR A 92 0.10 -4.69 -2.57
C TYR A 92 1.17 -5.08 -1.54
N GLU A 93 0.98 -4.63 -0.31
CA GLU A 93 1.79 -5.02 0.86
C GLU A 93 0.95 -5.93 1.75
N PHE A 94 1.52 -7.05 2.17
CA PHE A 94 0.87 -7.96 3.11
C PHE A 94 0.46 -7.23 4.40
N GLY A 95 -0.77 -7.39 4.83
CA GLY A 95 -1.39 -6.67 5.95
C GLY A 95 -2.21 -5.44 5.53
N ALA A 96 -2.26 -5.11 4.24
CA ALA A 96 -3.07 -3.99 3.75
C ALA A 96 -4.58 -4.30 3.82
N LEU A 97 -5.00 -5.53 3.49
CA LEU A 97 -6.41 -5.95 3.63
C LEU A 97 -6.85 -5.91 5.09
N SER A 98 -6.06 -6.50 5.98
CA SER A 98 -6.32 -6.47 7.43
C SER A 98 -6.40 -5.03 7.94
N THR A 99 -5.54 -4.13 7.45
CA THR A 99 -5.58 -2.70 7.79
C THR A 99 -6.90 -2.05 7.36
N LEU A 100 -7.44 -2.42 6.20
CA LEU A 100 -8.75 -1.93 5.74
C LEU A 100 -9.90 -2.47 6.60
N GLU A 101 -9.90 -3.75 6.91
CA GLU A 101 -10.96 -4.40 7.69
C GLU A 101 -11.09 -3.83 9.10
N PHE A 102 -9.96 -3.61 9.78
CA PHE A 102 -9.95 -3.07 11.14
C PHE A 102 -10.34 -1.60 11.23
N SER A 103 -10.25 -0.84 10.13
CA SER A 103 -10.38 0.62 10.16
C SER A 103 -11.52 1.19 9.31
N LEU A 104 -12.44 0.35 8.83
CA LEU A 104 -13.54 0.76 7.95
C LEU A 104 -14.40 1.93 8.45
N ASN A 105 -14.45 2.14 9.77
CA ASN A 105 -15.29 3.15 10.41
C ASN A 105 -14.51 4.28 11.11
N ASP A 106 -13.18 4.34 10.98
CA ASP A 106 -12.37 5.30 11.73
C ASP A 106 -11.77 6.38 10.80
N ASN A 107 -12.14 7.64 11.02
CA ASN A 107 -11.59 8.81 10.33
C ASN A 107 -10.25 9.29 10.94
N LYS A 108 -9.61 8.49 11.78
CA LYS A 108 -8.37 8.84 12.44
C LYS A 108 -7.15 8.53 11.58
N ARG A 109 -6.04 9.14 11.95
CA ARG A 109 -4.71 8.83 11.40
C ARG A 109 -4.21 7.50 11.98
N ILE A 110 -4.75 6.38 11.51
CA ILE A 110 -4.44 5.05 12.06
C ILE A 110 -2.96 4.67 11.95
N TRP A 111 -2.22 5.26 11.01
CA TRP A 111 -0.77 5.03 10.89
C TRP A 111 0.04 5.52 12.10
N LEU A 112 -0.53 6.39 12.95
CA LEU A 112 0.15 6.85 14.18
C LEU A 112 0.38 5.70 15.18
N ASP A 113 -0.48 4.68 15.14
CA ASP A 113 -0.35 3.47 15.95
C ASP A 113 0.60 2.43 15.33
N MET A 114 1.06 2.67 14.08
CA MET A 114 1.99 1.79 13.36
C MET A 114 3.44 2.26 13.53
N ARG A 115 4.39 1.32 13.52
CA ARG A 115 5.82 1.61 13.68
C ARG A 115 6.60 1.36 12.40
N GLY A 116 7.48 2.29 12.02
CA GLY A 116 8.43 2.15 10.92
C GLY A 116 7.78 1.63 9.64
N CYS A 117 8.35 0.57 9.06
CA CYS A 117 7.89 -0.02 7.80
C CYS A 117 6.45 -0.57 7.83
N ALA A 118 5.86 -0.83 9.01
CA ALA A 118 4.44 -1.23 9.09
C ALA A 118 3.49 -0.18 8.48
N LYS A 119 3.91 1.08 8.39
CA LYS A 119 3.14 2.15 7.71
C LYS A 119 2.99 1.92 6.20
N LYS A 120 3.85 1.12 5.58
CA LYS A 120 3.67 0.68 4.18
C LYS A 120 2.34 -0.05 3.99
N LYS A 121 1.90 -0.81 5.00
CA LYS A 121 0.59 -1.50 4.98
C LYS A 121 -0.56 -0.49 4.88
N TYR A 122 -0.49 0.63 5.60
CA TYR A 122 -1.47 1.72 5.47
C TYR A 122 -1.41 2.40 4.09
N ILE A 123 -0.21 2.66 3.57
CA ILE A 123 -0.04 3.26 2.24
C ILE A 123 -0.63 2.33 1.17
N SER A 124 -0.35 1.02 1.23
CA SER A 124 -0.94 0.03 0.33
C SER A 124 -2.46 -0.08 0.51
N ALA A 125 -2.97 -0.07 1.75
CA ALA A 125 -4.40 -0.03 2.04
C ALA A 125 -5.07 1.23 1.44
N SER A 126 -4.37 2.37 1.47
CA SER A 126 -4.85 3.61 0.86
C SER A 126 -4.98 3.47 -0.66
N TYR A 127 -3.99 2.84 -1.31
CA TYR A 127 -4.06 2.51 -2.72
C TYR A 127 -5.21 1.55 -3.05
N LEU A 128 -5.36 0.46 -2.29
CA LEU A 128 -6.45 -0.49 -2.48
C LEU A 128 -7.82 0.21 -2.39
N LYS A 129 -8.02 1.04 -1.37
CA LYS A 129 -9.31 1.69 -1.12
C LYS A 129 -9.66 2.74 -2.16
N ASN A 130 -8.77 3.66 -2.46
CA ASN A 130 -9.07 4.87 -3.21
C ASN A 130 -8.34 4.95 -4.58
N GLY A 131 -7.31 4.12 -4.80
CA GLY A 131 -6.50 4.18 -6.02
C GLY A 131 -5.82 5.53 -6.23
N PHE A 132 -5.51 5.84 -7.47
CA PHE A 132 -4.99 7.15 -7.88
C PHE A 132 -6.12 8.18 -7.89
N GLN A 133 -6.07 9.11 -6.95
CA GLN A 133 -7.03 10.21 -6.86
C GLN A 133 -6.59 11.35 -7.78
N LYS A 134 -7.50 11.80 -8.64
CA LYS A 134 -7.19 12.73 -9.74
C LYS A 134 -7.52 14.20 -9.47
N LYS A 135 -8.04 14.56 -8.30
CA LYS A 135 -8.46 15.95 -8.05
C LYS A 135 -8.18 16.37 -6.63
N ILE A 136 -7.43 17.44 -6.49
CA ILE A 136 -7.28 18.18 -5.24
C ILE A 136 -8.43 19.18 -5.14
N LYS A 137 -9.13 19.15 -4.01
CA LYS A 137 -10.30 20.01 -3.76
C LYS A 137 -9.93 21.29 -3.02
N ASN A 138 -8.79 21.32 -2.36
CA ASN A 138 -8.40 22.38 -1.44
C ASN A 138 -7.48 23.38 -2.14
N GLU A 139 -7.71 24.67 -1.95
CA GLU A 139 -6.83 25.75 -2.40
C GLU A 139 -5.60 25.91 -1.50
N VAL A 140 -5.67 25.42 -0.27
CA VAL A 140 -4.59 25.40 0.72
C VAL A 140 -4.51 24.03 1.32
N ILE A 141 -3.32 23.44 1.33
CA ILE A 141 -3.01 22.17 1.96
C ILE A 141 -2.23 22.45 3.24
N VAL A 142 -2.57 21.75 4.32
CA VAL A 142 -1.87 21.86 5.59
C VAL A 142 -1.30 20.51 6.00
N ILE A 143 0.02 20.42 6.05
CA ILE A 143 0.74 19.26 6.61
C ILE A 143 0.95 19.53 8.11
N GLU A 144 0.51 18.64 8.94
CA GLU A 144 0.72 18.69 10.39
C GLU A 144 1.98 17.87 10.76
N GLY A 145 3.15 18.50 10.73
CA GLY A 145 4.44 17.85 10.91
C GLY A 145 4.60 17.09 12.22
N LYS A 146 3.85 17.46 13.27
CA LYS A 146 3.79 16.72 14.53
C LYS A 146 3.34 15.26 14.39
N TYR A 147 2.69 14.90 13.29
CA TYR A 147 2.27 13.53 12.98
C TYR A 147 3.28 12.77 12.11
N ILE A 148 4.37 13.42 11.70
CA ILE A 148 5.45 12.83 10.93
C ILE A 148 6.56 12.39 11.90
N HIS A 149 6.56 11.10 12.25
CA HIS A 149 7.48 10.52 13.23
C HIS A 149 8.63 9.72 12.58
N ASP A 150 8.51 9.42 11.28
CA ASP A 150 9.48 8.72 10.47
C ASP A 150 9.23 8.95 8.98
N TYR A 151 10.12 8.42 8.13
CA TYR A 151 10.07 8.53 6.68
C TYR A 151 8.71 8.09 6.08
N TYR A 152 8.15 6.96 6.51
CA TYR A 152 6.87 6.49 5.95
C TYR A 152 5.66 7.28 6.44
N SER A 153 5.72 7.84 7.65
CA SER A 153 4.66 8.72 8.14
C SER A 153 4.53 10.02 7.35
N PHE A 154 5.62 10.47 6.68
CA PHE A 154 5.54 11.57 5.72
C PHE A 154 4.56 11.28 4.59
N TYR A 155 4.66 10.11 3.93
CA TYR A 155 3.73 9.75 2.85
C TYR A 155 2.30 9.57 3.35
N CYS A 156 2.12 9.02 4.54
CA CYS A 156 0.80 8.90 5.16
C CYS A 156 0.16 10.28 5.42
N GLU A 157 0.91 11.21 6.01
CA GLU A 157 0.41 12.56 6.34
C GLU A 157 0.23 13.41 5.08
N LEU A 158 1.14 13.33 4.11
CA LEU A 158 1.00 14.03 2.83
C LEU A 158 -0.26 13.58 2.08
N GLY A 159 -0.45 12.25 1.95
CA GLY A 159 -1.64 11.69 1.32
C GLY A 159 -2.92 12.10 2.04
N TYR A 160 -2.92 12.06 3.37
CA TYR A 160 -4.05 12.51 4.18
C TYR A 160 -4.34 14.01 4.01
N SER A 161 -3.31 14.84 4.01
CA SER A 161 -3.46 16.29 3.88
C SER A 161 -4.01 16.72 2.52
N ILE A 162 -3.66 15.99 1.45
CA ILE A 162 -4.09 16.27 0.10
C ILE A 162 -5.47 15.66 -0.22
N PHE A 163 -5.66 14.40 0.12
CA PHE A 163 -6.82 13.60 -0.31
C PHE A 163 -7.76 13.17 0.82
N GLY A 164 -7.37 13.39 2.08
CA GLY A 164 -8.14 12.96 3.25
C GLY A 164 -7.86 11.53 3.67
N ASN A 165 -8.80 10.93 4.39
CA ASN A 165 -8.65 9.58 4.93
C ASN A 165 -8.37 8.55 3.83
N TYR A 166 -7.34 7.72 4.03
CA TYR A 166 -6.80 6.82 3.01
C TYR A 166 -6.39 7.52 1.70
N GLY A 167 -5.93 8.77 1.78
CA GLY A 167 -5.32 9.45 0.65
C GLY A 167 -4.03 8.76 0.23
N TYR A 168 -3.95 8.32 -1.04
CA TYR A 168 -2.77 7.66 -1.59
C TYR A 168 -1.91 8.65 -2.36
N ILE A 169 -0.64 8.77 -2.00
CA ILE A 169 0.36 9.64 -2.65
C ILE A 169 1.63 8.88 -3.06
N GLY A 170 1.62 7.56 -2.97
CA GLY A 170 2.81 6.75 -3.18
C GLY A 170 3.60 6.48 -1.90
N SER A 171 4.70 5.73 -2.04
CA SER A 171 5.64 5.38 -0.97
C SER A 171 7.10 5.73 -1.30
N SER A 172 7.32 6.48 -2.39
CA SER A 172 8.61 6.99 -2.84
C SER A 172 8.44 8.34 -3.48
N LEU A 173 9.52 9.13 -3.60
CA LEU A 173 9.46 10.45 -4.24
C LEU A 173 9.05 10.38 -5.71
N ASN A 174 9.48 9.34 -6.45
CA ASN A 174 9.06 9.15 -7.83
C ASN A 174 7.54 8.95 -7.93
N ALA A 175 6.96 8.13 -7.04
CA ALA A 175 5.51 7.93 -7.03
C ALA A 175 4.76 9.23 -6.65
N VAL A 176 5.29 10.01 -5.70
CA VAL A 176 4.74 11.34 -5.36
C VAL A 176 4.78 12.26 -6.57
N TYR A 177 5.93 12.31 -7.28
CA TYR A 177 6.08 13.10 -8.50
C TYR A 177 5.02 12.75 -9.54
N ASP A 178 4.86 11.46 -9.86
CA ASP A 178 3.91 11.00 -10.88
C ASP A 178 2.47 11.40 -10.49
N ILE A 179 2.09 11.19 -9.23
CA ILE A 179 0.73 11.51 -8.77
C ILE A 179 0.49 13.02 -8.76
N LEU A 180 1.44 13.84 -8.28
CA LEU A 180 1.28 15.28 -8.26
C LEU A 180 1.25 15.86 -9.67
N ASN A 181 2.06 15.34 -10.59
CA ASN A 181 2.08 15.74 -11.99
C ASN A 181 0.73 15.48 -12.69
N ASP A 182 0.06 14.38 -12.36
CA ASP A 182 -1.26 14.05 -12.91
C ASP A 182 -2.42 14.80 -12.24
N THR A 183 -2.14 15.45 -11.08
CA THR A 183 -3.21 15.98 -10.20
C THR A 183 -3.18 17.49 -10.10
N ILE A 184 -2.03 18.13 -10.26
CA ILE A 184 -1.82 19.59 -10.05
C ILE A 184 -1.44 20.27 -11.36
N ASP A 185 -2.35 21.07 -11.91
CA ASP A 185 -2.11 21.88 -13.11
C ASP A 185 -1.42 23.22 -12.80
N LYS A 186 -1.58 23.74 -11.59
CA LYS A 186 -0.99 25.02 -11.13
C LYS A 186 -0.66 24.97 -9.66
N LYS A 187 0.40 25.68 -9.26
CA LYS A 187 0.85 25.69 -7.86
C LYS A 187 -0.27 26.06 -6.89
N ILE A 188 -0.34 25.28 -5.81
CA ILE A 188 -1.27 25.44 -4.69
C ILE A 188 -0.47 25.86 -3.46
N ASN A 189 -1.09 26.54 -2.51
CA ASN A 189 -0.42 26.89 -1.24
C ASN A 189 -0.35 25.66 -0.32
N LEU A 190 0.83 25.41 0.25
CA LEU A 190 1.08 24.36 1.22
C LEU A 190 1.71 24.96 2.47
N ILE A 191 1.05 24.77 3.60
CA ILE A 191 1.55 25.19 4.93
C ILE A 191 2.05 23.92 5.62
N TRP A 192 3.35 23.87 5.93
CA TRP A 192 3.96 22.76 6.64
C TRP A 192 4.28 23.18 8.06
N LYS A 193 3.41 22.84 9.00
CA LYS A 193 3.57 23.10 10.41
C LYS A 193 4.55 22.12 11.06
N ASP A 194 5.20 22.56 12.13
CA ASP A 194 6.20 21.76 12.85
C ASP A 194 7.26 21.17 11.90
N SER A 195 7.62 21.92 10.84
CA SER A 195 8.47 21.48 9.73
C SER A 195 9.84 20.98 10.20
N PHE A 196 10.49 21.71 11.12
CA PHE A 196 11.80 21.35 11.66
C PHE A 196 11.78 19.97 12.36
N ILE A 197 10.74 19.67 13.13
CA ILE A 197 10.62 18.40 13.85
C ILE A 197 10.42 17.26 12.85
N SER A 198 9.55 17.46 11.87
CA SER A 198 9.26 16.44 10.85
C SER A 198 10.44 16.17 9.93
N PHE A 199 11.20 17.18 9.53
CA PHE A 199 12.42 16.99 8.72
C PHE A 199 13.44 16.14 9.45
N LYS A 200 13.71 16.46 10.73
CA LYS A 200 14.59 15.63 11.54
C LYS A 200 14.11 14.20 11.70
N ALA A 201 12.80 13.99 11.83
CA ALA A 201 12.22 12.64 11.92
C ALA A 201 12.39 11.87 10.60
N ILE A 202 12.17 12.51 9.46
CA ILE A 202 12.38 11.94 8.14
C ILE A 202 13.85 11.55 7.97
N ASP A 203 14.76 12.50 8.10
CA ASP A 203 16.20 12.31 7.81
C ASP A 203 16.87 11.24 8.69
N ASN A 204 16.39 11.09 9.94
CA ASN A 204 16.89 10.06 10.84
C ASN A 204 16.38 8.63 10.53
N THR A 205 15.39 8.49 9.65
CA THR A 205 14.69 7.21 9.44
C THR A 205 14.56 6.82 7.97
N VAL A 206 15.23 7.54 7.06
CA VAL A 206 15.31 7.16 5.64
C VAL A 206 15.91 5.76 5.54
N PRO A 207 15.25 4.81 4.87
CA PRO A 207 15.81 3.49 4.65
C PRO A 207 17.11 3.54 3.83
N GLU A 208 18.09 2.70 4.16
CA GLU A 208 19.42 2.68 3.53
C GLU A 208 19.36 2.47 2.01
N ASP A 209 18.35 1.75 1.51
CA ASP A 209 18.15 1.48 0.09
C ASP A 209 17.56 2.66 -0.69
N TYR A 210 17.16 3.75 -0.01
CA TYR A 210 16.51 4.91 -0.62
C TYR A 210 17.50 6.10 -0.74
N TYR A 211 18.34 6.05 -1.75
CA TYR A 211 19.18 7.18 -2.11
C TYR A 211 18.32 8.36 -2.58
N GLN A 212 18.67 9.59 -2.17
CA GLN A 212 17.97 10.83 -2.55
C GLN A 212 16.52 10.90 -2.05
N SER A 213 16.31 10.74 -0.76
CA SER A 213 14.99 10.84 -0.15
C SER A 213 15.02 11.60 1.19
N SER A 214 15.96 12.53 1.32
CA SER A 214 16.08 13.44 2.46
C SER A 214 14.91 14.43 2.50
N SER A 215 14.74 15.11 3.62
CA SER A 215 13.79 16.22 3.73
C SER A 215 14.06 17.34 2.73
N GLU A 216 15.32 17.55 2.33
CA GLU A 216 15.70 18.51 1.30
C GLU A 216 15.22 18.06 -0.09
N ASP A 217 15.41 16.78 -0.46
CA ASP A 217 14.91 16.21 -1.72
C ASP A 217 13.38 16.30 -1.80
N ILE A 218 12.69 16.04 -0.67
CA ILE A 218 11.24 16.20 -0.56
C ILE A 218 10.84 17.66 -0.82
N LEU A 219 11.52 18.63 -0.22
CA LEU A 219 11.23 20.04 -0.42
C LEU A 219 11.46 20.47 -1.87
N VAL A 220 12.57 20.03 -2.49
CA VAL A 220 12.85 20.31 -3.91
C VAL A 220 11.69 19.83 -4.77
N LEU A 221 11.26 18.58 -4.60
CA LEU A 221 10.14 18.01 -5.36
C LEU A 221 8.84 18.78 -5.11
N LEU A 222 8.48 19.02 -3.85
CA LEU A 222 7.22 19.69 -3.53
C LEU A 222 7.18 21.15 -3.99
N ASN A 223 8.30 21.84 -4.06
CA ASN A 223 8.39 23.21 -4.59
C ASN A 223 7.99 23.32 -6.06
N ASP A 224 8.03 22.24 -6.84
CA ASP A 224 7.55 22.27 -8.23
C ASP A 224 6.03 22.43 -8.29
N TYR A 225 5.32 21.92 -7.31
CA TYR A 225 3.84 21.84 -7.28
C TYR A 225 3.19 22.81 -6.29
N PHE A 226 3.93 23.29 -5.28
CA PHE A 226 3.37 24.07 -4.20
C PHE A 226 4.14 25.37 -3.95
N ASN A 227 3.41 26.39 -3.45
CA ASN A 227 4.02 27.53 -2.77
C ASN A 227 4.11 27.15 -1.29
N ILE A 228 5.30 26.80 -0.81
CA ILE A 228 5.50 26.21 0.52
C ILE A 228 5.74 27.31 1.56
N ILE A 229 5.01 27.22 2.67
CA ILE A 229 5.23 28.02 3.91
C ILE A 229 5.64 27.03 4.99
N LEU A 230 6.83 27.18 5.55
CA LEU A 230 7.35 26.37 6.67
C LEU A 230 7.08 27.08 8.00
N GLU A 231 6.47 26.37 8.95
CA GLU A 231 6.17 26.84 10.31
C GLU A 231 6.80 25.91 11.36
#